data_d6207623bb7c219eb245b241006ee95c
#
_entry.id   d6207623bb7c219eb245b241006ee95c
#
_cell.length_a   1.000
_cell.length_b   1.000
_cell.length_c   1.000
_cell.angle_alpha   90.00
_cell.angle_beta   90.00
_cell.angle_gamma   90.00
#
_symmetry.space_group_name_H-M   'P 1'
#
loop_
_entity.id
_entity.type
_entity.pdbx_description
1 polymer ?
#
loop_
_entity_poly.entity_id
_entity_poly.type
_entity_poly.pdbx_seq_one_letter_code
_entity_poly.pdbx_strand_id
1 'polypeptide(L)'
;DYVLSIQYFNQVINAKPYLYEPYFFRALAKLNLEDFQGAEADCDAAIQRNPFVVGAYQIRGLARIRQSKFDGAIEDYKKALHYDPENITLWHNLTLSHIQKKDYNAAKGDLESLLRVSPRYTRAYLMRGEVSLQQKDTIAALNDFNKALELDKYDPDAWAARAIVKLQQAKYAEAEADFNRAIPLSAKNAGNYINRALARFHQNNLRGAMSDYDLALDIDPNNFIGHYNRGLLRAQVGDDNRAIEDFDFVIKMEPDNMMAVFNRGLLRAQTGDYRGAIQDYTTVINQYPNFLAGYYQRSEARRKIGDKKGAEQDEFKVMKAQIDKQNGVTNKDVAQNKDKENDEEGGEKTRKKSDKNMNNYRKIVIADDSEA
;
A
#
# COMPACT_ATOMS: atom_id res chain seq x y z
N ASP A 1 12.32 -17.22 29.50
CA ASP A 1 11.47 -16.17 30.09
C ASP A 1 12.26 -14.87 30.20
N TYR A 2 11.94 -13.89 29.34
CA TYR A 2 12.66 -12.61 29.29
C TYR A 2 12.49 -11.78 30.58
N VAL A 3 11.36 -11.87 31.26
CA VAL A 3 11.11 -11.15 32.52
C VAL A 3 12.07 -11.65 33.61
N LEU A 4 12.22 -12.95 33.72
CA LEU A 4 13.15 -13.56 34.67
C LEU A 4 14.60 -13.18 34.33
N SER A 5 14.96 -13.18 33.05
CA SER A 5 16.30 -12.74 32.60
C SER A 5 16.60 -11.30 33.04
N ILE A 6 15.62 -10.38 32.89
CA ILE A 6 15.76 -8.99 33.34
C ILE A 6 16.02 -8.91 34.82
N GLN A 7 15.34 -9.71 35.66
CA GLN A 7 15.56 -9.74 37.10
C GLN A 7 16.98 -10.18 37.44
N TYR A 8 17.52 -11.20 36.80
CA TYR A 8 18.90 -11.65 36.98
C TYR A 8 19.88 -10.58 36.53
N PHE A 9 19.68 -9.94 35.38
CA PHE A 9 20.56 -8.86 34.94
C PHE A 9 20.53 -7.65 35.90
N ASN A 10 19.38 -7.33 36.50
CA ASN A 10 19.28 -6.31 37.53
C ASN A 10 20.18 -6.62 38.74
N GLN A 11 20.20 -7.87 39.20
CA GLN A 11 21.07 -8.30 40.31
C GLN A 11 22.54 -8.20 39.91
N VAL A 12 22.93 -8.61 38.71
CA VAL A 12 24.31 -8.49 38.22
C VAL A 12 24.74 -7.02 38.10
N ILE A 13 23.89 -6.16 37.59
CA ILE A 13 24.13 -4.73 37.45
C ILE A 13 24.33 -4.07 38.82
N ASN A 14 23.51 -4.43 39.82
CA ASN A 14 23.67 -3.92 41.19
C ASN A 14 24.99 -4.35 41.81
N ALA A 15 25.44 -5.58 41.56
CA ALA A 15 26.69 -6.11 42.08
C ALA A 15 27.91 -5.61 41.30
N LYS A 16 27.82 -5.46 39.99
CA LYS A 16 28.93 -5.12 39.09
C LYS A 16 28.49 -4.09 38.02
N PRO A 17 28.23 -2.83 38.39
CA PRO A 17 27.67 -1.82 37.49
C PRO A 17 28.61 -1.35 36.39
N TYR A 18 29.88 -1.73 36.44
CA TYR A 18 30.92 -1.36 35.48
C TYR A 18 30.96 -2.30 34.24
N LEU A 19 30.34 -3.49 34.32
CA LEU A 19 30.31 -4.44 33.23
C LEU A 19 29.28 -3.97 32.15
N TYR A 20 29.61 -4.09 30.88
CA TYR A 20 28.69 -3.73 29.79
C TYR A 20 27.73 -4.87 29.44
N GLU A 21 28.14 -6.12 29.58
CA GLU A 21 27.42 -7.33 29.19
C GLU A 21 26.00 -7.42 29.80
N PRO A 22 25.80 -7.22 31.10
CA PRO A 22 24.46 -7.34 31.68
C PRO A 22 23.50 -6.27 31.17
N TYR A 23 23.96 -5.07 30.84
CA TYR A 23 23.14 -4.05 30.20
C TYR A 23 22.79 -4.46 28.77
N PHE A 24 23.76 -4.96 28.00
CA PHE A 24 23.55 -5.43 26.65
C PHE A 24 22.52 -6.56 26.59
N PHE A 25 22.66 -7.60 27.42
CA PHE A 25 21.71 -8.71 27.45
C PHE A 25 20.34 -8.31 28.01
N ARG A 26 20.28 -7.37 28.94
CA ARG A 26 19.03 -6.80 29.43
C ARG A 26 18.31 -5.99 28.32
N ALA A 27 19.05 -5.22 27.54
CA ALA A 27 18.52 -4.53 26.37
C ALA A 27 17.89 -5.50 25.37
N LEU A 28 18.54 -6.63 25.10
CA LEU A 28 18.01 -7.66 24.20
C LEU A 28 16.70 -8.28 24.76
N ALA A 29 16.65 -8.56 26.07
CA ALA A 29 15.44 -9.06 26.72
C ALA A 29 14.29 -8.05 26.64
N LYS A 30 14.57 -6.76 26.91
CA LYS A 30 13.59 -5.67 26.82
C LYS A 30 13.08 -5.47 25.38
N LEU A 31 13.97 -5.54 24.38
CA LEU A 31 13.59 -5.44 22.97
C LEU A 31 12.56 -6.52 22.61
N ASN A 32 12.76 -7.77 23.08
CA ASN A 32 11.83 -8.88 22.84
C ASN A 32 10.50 -8.72 23.61
N LEU A 33 10.46 -7.92 24.65
CA LEU A 33 9.26 -7.52 25.40
C LEU A 33 8.64 -6.21 24.87
N GLU A 34 9.15 -5.69 23.74
CA GLU A 34 8.71 -4.43 23.13
C GLU A 34 8.92 -3.18 24.02
N ASP A 35 9.76 -3.29 25.07
CA ASP A 35 10.23 -2.13 25.83
C ASP A 35 11.39 -1.45 25.08
N PHE A 36 11.06 -0.73 24.02
CA PHE A 36 12.03 -0.11 23.12
C PHE A 36 12.81 1.03 23.81
N GLN A 37 12.17 1.78 24.70
CA GLN A 37 12.81 2.86 25.44
C GLN A 37 13.81 2.30 26.47
N GLY A 38 13.40 1.27 27.20
CA GLY A 38 14.26 0.59 28.14
C GLY A 38 15.43 -0.14 27.45
N ALA A 39 15.21 -0.70 26.25
CA ALA A 39 16.26 -1.31 25.44
C ALA A 39 17.28 -0.26 24.96
N GLU A 40 16.82 0.91 24.48
CA GLU A 40 17.67 2.03 24.07
C GLU A 40 18.55 2.51 25.23
N ALA A 41 17.97 2.75 26.41
CA ALA A 41 18.70 3.21 27.60
C ALA A 41 19.76 2.20 28.08
N ASP A 42 19.44 0.90 28.04
CA ASP A 42 20.41 -0.14 28.40
C ASP A 42 21.54 -0.26 27.35
N CYS A 43 21.24 -0.08 26.06
CA CYS A 43 22.28 0.01 25.03
C CYS A 43 23.19 1.23 25.24
N ASP A 44 22.63 2.39 25.60
CA ASP A 44 23.41 3.57 25.92
C ASP A 44 24.39 3.28 27.07
N ALA A 45 23.91 2.63 28.14
CA ALA A 45 24.72 2.23 29.28
C ALA A 45 25.83 1.21 28.91
N ALA A 46 25.51 0.26 28.00
CA ALA A 46 26.48 -0.71 27.49
C ALA A 46 27.56 -0.04 26.64
N ILE A 47 27.17 0.82 25.68
CA ILE A 47 28.08 1.56 24.80
C ILE A 47 29.00 2.52 25.58
N GLN A 48 28.45 3.18 26.60
CA GLN A 48 29.28 4.03 27.48
C GLN A 48 30.40 3.26 28.16
N ARG A 49 30.18 2.00 28.49
CA ARG A 49 31.16 1.11 29.14
C ARG A 49 32.11 0.47 28.15
N ASN A 50 31.60 0.08 27.01
CA ASN A 50 32.39 -0.48 25.92
C ASN A 50 31.87 0.02 24.55
N PRO A 51 32.52 1.02 23.93
CA PRO A 51 32.10 1.60 22.65
C PRO A 51 32.30 0.70 21.46
N PHE A 52 32.92 -0.46 21.62
CA PHE A 52 33.24 -1.38 20.50
C PHE A 52 32.24 -2.53 20.34
N VAL A 53 31.17 -2.54 21.13
CA VAL A 53 30.15 -3.59 21.09
C VAL A 53 29.20 -3.35 19.92
N VAL A 54 29.48 -3.96 18.76
CA VAL A 54 28.68 -3.88 17.53
C VAL A 54 27.21 -4.21 17.79
N GLY A 55 26.94 -5.29 18.55
CA GLY A 55 25.58 -5.70 18.88
C GLY A 55 24.78 -4.66 19.67
N ALA A 56 25.42 -3.83 20.50
CA ALA A 56 24.71 -2.79 21.23
C ALA A 56 24.22 -1.67 20.31
N TYR A 57 24.99 -1.27 19.31
CA TYR A 57 24.53 -0.34 18.27
C TYR A 57 23.42 -0.95 17.43
N GLN A 58 23.53 -2.24 17.08
CA GLN A 58 22.50 -2.95 16.30
C GLN A 58 21.16 -2.99 17.05
N ILE A 59 21.16 -3.37 18.34
CA ILE A 59 19.94 -3.42 19.18
C ILE A 59 19.38 -2.02 19.39
N ARG A 60 20.25 -1.01 19.66
CA ARG A 60 19.79 0.37 19.83
C ARG A 60 19.18 0.93 18.55
N GLY A 61 19.79 0.67 17.39
CA GLY A 61 19.25 1.02 16.08
C GLY A 61 17.88 0.40 15.84
N LEU A 62 17.71 -0.88 16.14
CA LEU A 62 16.43 -1.57 16.02
C LEU A 62 15.37 -0.99 16.96
N ALA A 63 15.72 -0.74 18.24
CA ALA A 63 14.82 -0.09 19.19
C ALA A 63 14.42 1.33 18.73
N ARG A 64 15.33 2.07 18.10
CA ARG A 64 15.08 3.39 17.53
C ARG A 64 14.15 3.36 16.31
N ILE A 65 14.30 2.36 15.44
CA ILE A 65 13.35 2.14 14.31
C ILE A 65 11.93 1.95 14.83
N ARG A 66 11.74 1.09 15.85
CA ARG A 66 10.44 0.83 16.47
C ARG A 66 9.82 2.07 17.13
N GLN A 67 10.65 3.07 17.46
CA GLN A 67 10.24 4.37 17.97
C GLN A 67 10.15 5.45 16.88
N SER A 68 10.30 5.09 15.60
CA SER A 68 10.36 6.02 14.46
C SER A 68 11.52 7.04 14.52
N LYS A 69 12.57 6.74 15.29
CA LYS A 69 13.79 7.56 15.43
C LYS A 69 14.81 7.15 14.35
N PHE A 70 14.45 7.33 13.08
CA PHE A 70 15.23 6.78 11.96
C PHE A 70 16.64 7.35 11.84
N ASP A 71 16.86 8.65 12.12
CA ASP A 71 18.19 9.28 12.04
C ASP A 71 19.14 8.65 13.05
N GLY A 72 18.71 8.47 14.29
CA GLY A 72 19.52 7.82 15.32
C GLY A 72 19.81 6.34 15.00
N ALA A 73 18.86 5.64 14.37
CA ALA A 73 19.08 4.26 13.91
C ALA A 73 20.15 4.20 12.81
N ILE A 74 20.09 5.12 11.83
CA ILE A 74 21.07 5.24 10.75
C ILE A 74 22.47 5.49 11.29
N GLU A 75 22.61 6.39 12.27
CA GLU A 75 23.89 6.65 12.95
C GLU A 75 24.43 5.39 13.63
N ASP A 76 23.57 4.66 14.33
CA ASP A 76 23.96 3.42 15.02
C ASP A 76 24.44 2.35 14.04
N TYR A 77 23.70 2.12 12.93
CA TYR A 77 24.11 1.13 11.95
C TYR A 77 25.39 1.54 11.23
N LYS A 78 25.58 2.82 10.89
CA LYS A 78 26.84 3.32 10.34
C LYS A 78 28.01 3.12 11.31
N LYS A 79 27.79 3.35 12.61
CA LYS A 79 28.80 3.12 13.64
C LYS A 79 29.12 1.63 13.78
N ALA A 80 28.10 0.78 13.78
CA ALA A 80 28.29 -0.67 13.81
C ALA A 80 29.07 -1.17 12.58
N LEU A 81 28.74 -0.70 11.37
CA LEU A 81 29.41 -1.01 10.12
C LEU A 81 30.86 -0.51 10.06
N HIS A 82 31.21 0.55 10.79
CA HIS A 82 32.59 0.97 10.92
C HIS A 82 33.45 -0.10 11.61
N TYR A 83 32.88 -0.86 12.56
CA TYR A 83 33.58 -1.94 13.25
C TYR A 83 33.42 -3.29 12.55
N ASP A 84 32.31 -3.51 11.86
CA ASP A 84 32.01 -4.76 11.14
C ASP A 84 31.46 -4.47 9.74
N PRO A 85 32.32 -4.06 8.78
CA PRO A 85 31.91 -3.58 7.46
C PRO A 85 31.34 -4.66 6.55
N GLU A 86 31.56 -5.94 6.86
CA GLU A 86 31.09 -7.07 6.07
C GLU A 86 29.75 -7.66 6.58
N ASN A 87 29.16 -7.06 7.59
CA ASN A 87 27.94 -7.54 8.21
C ASN A 87 26.71 -7.25 7.36
N ILE A 88 26.22 -8.29 6.70
CA ILE A 88 25.05 -8.23 5.81
C ILE A 88 23.81 -7.70 6.55
N THR A 89 23.60 -8.14 7.79
CA THR A 89 22.43 -7.71 8.60
C THR A 89 22.45 -6.22 8.88
N LEU A 90 23.62 -5.66 9.15
CA LEU A 90 23.75 -4.22 9.41
C LEU A 90 23.48 -3.40 8.15
N TRP A 91 24.01 -3.82 7.00
CA TRP A 91 23.70 -3.21 5.70
C TRP A 91 22.22 -3.27 5.38
N HIS A 92 21.60 -4.43 5.60
CA HIS A 92 20.16 -4.63 5.40
C HIS A 92 19.34 -3.66 6.27
N ASN A 93 19.63 -3.58 7.57
CA ASN A 93 18.91 -2.71 8.50
C ASN A 93 19.14 -1.20 8.22
N LEU A 94 20.35 -0.82 7.80
CA LEU A 94 20.64 0.54 7.34
C LEU A 94 19.80 0.89 6.11
N THR A 95 19.75 -0.01 5.12
CA THR A 95 18.91 0.15 3.92
C THR A 95 17.46 0.35 4.28
N LEU A 96 16.88 -0.50 5.15
CA LEU A 96 15.50 -0.37 5.61
C LEU A 96 15.25 0.99 6.28
N SER A 97 16.21 1.47 7.07
CA SER A 97 16.10 2.78 7.72
C SER A 97 16.04 3.93 6.72
N HIS A 98 16.86 3.88 5.65
CA HIS A 98 16.81 4.86 4.58
C HIS A 98 15.51 4.76 3.75
N ILE A 99 15.00 3.54 3.51
CA ILE A 99 13.70 3.34 2.83
C ILE A 99 12.56 3.94 3.65
N GLN A 100 12.53 3.71 4.96
CA GLN A 100 11.51 4.29 5.85
C GLN A 100 11.54 5.84 5.84
N LYS A 101 12.72 6.43 5.73
CA LYS A 101 12.89 7.86 5.53
C LYS A 101 12.57 8.33 4.11
N LYS A 102 12.28 7.43 3.18
CA LYS A 102 12.13 7.71 1.74
C LYS A 102 13.41 8.31 1.11
N ASP A 103 14.56 8.09 1.71
CA ASP A 103 15.87 8.42 1.13
C ASP A 103 16.33 7.26 0.23
N TYR A 104 15.70 7.18 -0.93
CA TYR A 104 15.91 6.10 -1.88
C TYR A 104 17.33 6.11 -2.49
N ASN A 105 17.96 7.27 -2.60
CA ASN A 105 19.33 7.37 -3.08
C ASN A 105 20.32 6.76 -2.09
N ALA A 106 20.18 7.07 -0.81
CA ALA A 106 21.00 6.47 0.24
C ALA A 106 20.74 4.95 0.33
N ALA A 107 19.48 4.51 0.29
CA ALA A 107 19.12 3.09 0.29
C ALA A 107 19.76 2.33 -0.88
N LYS A 108 19.78 2.90 -2.08
CA LYS A 108 20.46 2.31 -3.26
C LYS A 108 21.96 2.18 -3.06
N GLY A 109 22.62 3.21 -2.50
CA GLY A 109 24.03 3.16 -2.16
C GLY A 109 24.39 2.09 -1.11
N ASP A 110 23.55 1.91 -0.11
CA ASP A 110 23.70 0.83 0.89
C ASP A 110 23.60 -0.55 0.24
N LEU A 111 22.62 -0.73 -0.66
CA LEU A 111 22.42 -1.99 -1.39
C LEU A 111 23.59 -2.30 -2.34
N GLU A 112 24.16 -1.28 -2.99
CA GLU A 112 25.38 -1.44 -3.78
C GLU A 112 26.57 -1.87 -2.91
N SER A 113 26.68 -1.34 -1.69
CA SER A 113 27.70 -1.73 -0.72
C SER A 113 27.48 -3.17 -0.23
N LEU A 114 26.23 -3.51 0.09
CA LEU A 114 25.82 -4.87 0.46
C LEU A 114 26.16 -5.89 -0.62
N LEU A 115 25.88 -5.56 -1.89
CA LEU A 115 26.16 -6.42 -3.03
C LEU A 115 27.65 -6.53 -3.35
N ARG A 116 28.50 -5.56 -2.94
CA ARG A 116 29.96 -5.72 -2.97
C ARG A 116 30.44 -6.73 -1.93
N VAL A 117 29.85 -6.72 -0.74
CA VAL A 117 30.15 -7.69 0.33
C VAL A 117 29.62 -9.08 -0.02
N SER A 118 28.38 -9.14 -0.53
CA SER A 118 27.73 -10.41 -0.85
C SER A 118 27.04 -10.35 -2.22
N PRO A 119 27.79 -10.63 -3.33
CA PRO A 119 27.25 -10.51 -4.70
C PRO A 119 26.12 -11.49 -5.05
N ARG A 120 25.90 -12.50 -4.22
CA ARG A 120 24.84 -13.51 -4.40
C ARG A 120 23.68 -13.35 -3.42
N TYR A 121 23.63 -12.26 -2.67
CA TYR A 121 22.54 -12.01 -1.72
C TYR A 121 21.29 -11.56 -2.47
N THR A 122 20.45 -12.51 -2.82
CA THR A 122 19.24 -12.34 -3.67
C THR A 122 18.31 -11.23 -3.17
N ARG A 123 18.11 -11.15 -1.84
CA ARG A 123 17.26 -10.15 -1.21
C ARG A 123 17.70 -8.72 -1.51
N ALA A 124 19.00 -8.46 -1.64
CA ALA A 124 19.49 -7.12 -1.97
C ALA A 124 19.11 -6.69 -3.40
N TYR A 125 19.11 -7.60 -4.36
CA TYR A 125 18.61 -7.30 -5.71
C TYR A 125 17.11 -7.00 -5.68
N LEU A 126 16.32 -7.81 -4.97
CA LEU A 126 14.89 -7.56 -4.83
C LEU A 126 14.61 -6.18 -4.23
N MET A 127 15.23 -5.86 -3.09
CA MET A 127 15.09 -4.55 -2.44
C MET A 127 15.54 -3.39 -3.34
N ARG A 128 16.63 -3.57 -4.11
CA ARG A 128 17.12 -2.52 -5.02
C ARG A 128 16.16 -2.30 -6.20
N GLY A 129 15.56 -3.36 -6.70
CA GLY A 129 14.49 -3.30 -7.69
C GLY A 129 13.26 -2.53 -7.16
N GLU A 130 12.82 -2.84 -5.95
CA GLU A 130 11.72 -2.13 -5.27
C GLU A 130 12.04 -0.63 -5.08
N VAL A 131 13.24 -0.30 -4.61
CA VAL A 131 13.70 1.09 -4.49
C VAL A 131 13.71 1.78 -5.87
N SER A 132 14.15 1.10 -6.92
CA SER A 132 14.13 1.63 -8.29
C SER A 132 12.71 1.93 -8.77
N LEU A 133 11.72 1.10 -8.41
CA LEU A 133 10.31 1.38 -8.72
C LEU A 133 9.80 2.64 -8.01
N GLN A 134 10.19 2.87 -6.75
CA GLN A 134 9.86 4.12 -6.05
C GLN A 134 10.46 5.36 -6.75
N GLN A 135 11.59 5.20 -7.40
CA GLN A 135 12.24 6.22 -8.22
C GLN A 135 11.71 6.25 -9.67
N LYS A 136 10.70 5.43 -10.01
CA LYS A 136 10.12 5.27 -11.36
C LYS A 136 11.11 4.74 -12.40
N ASP A 137 12.19 4.11 -11.98
CA ASP A 137 13.17 3.46 -12.85
C ASP A 137 12.79 1.97 -13.04
N THR A 138 11.79 1.76 -13.89
CA THR A 138 11.25 0.44 -14.19
C THR A 138 12.28 -0.49 -14.86
N ILE A 139 13.21 0.07 -15.64
CA ILE A 139 14.23 -0.72 -16.35
C ILE A 139 15.24 -1.29 -15.35
N ALA A 140 15.74 -0.46 -14.43
CA ALA A 140 16.64 -0.91 -13.37
C ALA A 140 15.96 -1.95 -12.47
N ALA A 141 14.68 -1.74 -12.13
CA ALA A 141 13.90 -2.69 -11.33
C ALA A 141 13.80 -4.06 -11.99
N LEU A 142 13.44 -4.12 -13.28
CA LEU A 142 13.35 -5.39 -14.03
C LEU A 142 14.70 -6.10 -14.13
N ASN A 143 15.79 -5.37 -14.33
CA ASN A 143 17.14 -5.94 -14.34
C ASN A 143 17.49 -6.60 -12.99
N ASP A 144 17.14 -5.94 -11.88
CA ASP A 144 17.38 -6.47 -10.55
C ASP A 144 16.50 -7.69 -10.24
N PHE A 145 15.21 -7.66 -10.60
CA PHE A 145 14.32 -8.83 -10.42
C PHE A 145 14.76 -10.01 -11.28
N ASN A 146 15.21 -9.78 -12.51
CA ASN A 146 15.79 -10.81 -13.35
C ASN A 146 17.04 -11.40 -12.71
N LYS A 147 17.92 -10.56 -12.14
CA LYS A 147 19.13 -11.04 -11.45
C LYS A 147 18.79 -11.83 -10.19
N ALA A 148 17.80 -11.39 -9.41
CA ALA A 148 17.30 -12.16 -8.28
C ALA A 148 16.84 -13.56 -8.70
N LEU A 149 16.03 -13.66 -9.76
CA LEU A 149 15.52 -14.93 -10.29
C LEU A 149 16.59 -15.82 -10.95
N GLU A 150 17.65 -15.23 -11.50
CA GLU A 150 18.83 -15.97 -11.97
C GLU A 150 19.58 -16.65 -10.81
N LEU A 151 19.68 -15.97 -9.68
CA LEU A 151 20.36 -16.47 -8.49
C LEU A 151 19.48 -17.44 -7.67
N ASP A 152 18.19 -17.15 -7.57
CA ASP A 152 17.20 -17.99 -6.89
C ASP A 152 15.85 -18.00 -7.65
N LYS A 153 15.65 -19.04 -8.43
CA LYS A 153 14.42 -19.28 -9.19
C LYS A 153 13.23 -19.72 -8.32
N TYR A 154 13.45 -19.96 -7.03
CA TYR A 154 12.41 -20.37 -6.08
C TYR A 154 11.97 -19.24 -5.15
N ASP A 155 12.45 -18.03 -5.37
CA ASP A 155 11.99 -16.84 -4.63
C ASP A 155 10.61 -16.39 -5.17
N PRO A 156 9.52 -16.58 -4.40
CA PRO A 156 8.18 -16.17 -4.83
C PRO A 156 8.03 -14.65 -4.94
N ASP A 157 8.73 -13.89 -4.10
CA ASP A 157 8.64 -12.43 -4.05
C ASP A 157 9.25 -11.82 -5.32
N ALA A 158 10.36 -12.38 -5.80
CA ALA A 158 10.99 -11.93 -7.04
C ALA A 158 10.10 -12.19 -8.27
N TRP A 159 9.42 -13.35 -8.34
CA TRP A 159 8.44 -13.63 -9.39
C TRP A 159 7.27 -12.67 -9.32
N ALA A 160 6.68 -12.47 -8.13
CA ALA A 160 5.54 -11.58 -7.93
C ALA A 160 5.89 -10.12 -8.24
N ALA A 161 7.03 -9.62 -7.77
CA ALA A 161 7.49 -8.26 -8.04
C ALA A 161 7.65 -7.99 -9.54
N ARG A 162 8.28 -8.94 -10.28
CA ARG A 162 8.41 -8.82 -11.72
C ARG A 162 7.06 -8.87 -12.44
N ALA A 163 6.16 -9.73 -11.99
CA ALA A 163 4.81 -9.85 -12.53
C ALA A 163 4.01 -8.54 -12.36
N ILE A 164 4.09 -7.90 -11.20
CA ILE A 164 3.41 -6.61 -10.94
C ILE A 164 3.91 -5.52 -11.90
N VAL A 165 5.21 -5.45 -12.13
CA VAL A 165 5.76 -4.51 -13.13
C VAL A 165 5.22 -4.79 -14.53
N LYS A 166 5.15 -6.07 -14.92
CA LYS A 166 4.56 -6.45 -16.21
C LYS A 166 3.08 -6.11 -16.32
N LEU A 167 2.31 -6.24 -15.23
CA LEU A 167 0.91 -5.77 -15.17
C LEU A 167 0.81 -4.26 -15.43
N GLN A 168 1.66 -3.47 -14.77
CA GLN A 168 1.70 -2.01 -14.95
C GLN A 168 2.05 -1.62 -16.40
N GLN A 169 2.84 -2.45 -17.09
CA GLN A 169 3.18 -2.31 -18.51
C GLN A 169 2.12 -2.89 -19.46
N ALA A 170 0.98 -3.36 -18.95
CA ALA A 170 -0.07 -4.06 -19.71
C ALA A 170 0.43 -5.33 -20.43
N LYS A 171 1.50 -5.95 -19.98
CA LYS A 171 2.03 -7.24 -20.47
C LYS A 171 1.37 -8.40 -19.74
N TYR A 172 0.05 -8.53 -19.91
CA TYR A 172 -0.79 -9.42 -19.11
C TYR A 172 -0.43 -10.90 -19.21
N ALA A 173 -0.10 -11.42 -20.39
CA ALA A 173 0.28 -12.81 -20.57
C ALA A 173 1.62 -13.15 -19.87
N GLU A 174 2.59 -12.24 -19.94
CA GLU A 174 3.87 -12.40 -19.26
C GLU A 174 3.71 -12.28 -17.73
N ALA A 175 2.83 -11.38 -17.26
CA ALA A 175 2.52 -11.24 -15.85
C ALA A 175 1.85 -12.51 -15.30
N GLU A 176 0.86 -13.07 -16.02
CA GLU A 176 0.22 -14.33 -15.64
C GLU A 176 1.24 -15.48 -15.56
N ALA A 177 2.18 -15.56 -16.51
CA ALA A 177 3.22 -16.57 -16.49
C ALA A 177 4.12 -16.48 -15.25
N ASP A 178 4.48 -15.26 -14.84
CA ASP A 178 5.28 -15.04 -13.62
C ASP A 178 4.47 -15.37 -12.34
N PHE A 179 3.18 -14.98 -12.26
CA PHE A 179 2.33 -15.39 -11.14
C PHE A 179 2.11 -16.90 -11.07
N ASN A 180 2.06 -17.60 -12.20
CA ASN A 180 2.00 -19.06 -12.24
C ASN A 180 3.26 -19.72 -11.65
N ARG A 181 4.36 -18.98 -11.57
CA ARG A 181 5.58 -19.40 -10.84
C ARG A 181 5.55 -19.00 -9.36
N ALA A 182 5.07 -17.79 -9.04
CA ALA A 182 5.01 -17.29 -7.67
C ALA A 182 4.02 -18.08 -6.80
N ILE A 183 2.82 -18.34 -7.30
CA ILE A 183 1.71 -18.92 -6.51
C ILE A 183 2.04 -20.29 -5.91
N PRO A 184 2.61 -21.28 -6.63
CA PRO A 184 2.96 -22.56 -6.02
C PRO A 184 4.02 -22.44 -4.92
N LEU A 185 4.86 -21.40 -4.97
CA LEU A 185 5.93 -21.15 -3.99
C LEU A 185 5.39 -20.38 -2.75
N SER A 186 4.28 -19.64 -2.91
CA SER A 186 3.64 -18.87 -1.84
C SER A 186 2.12 -18.95 -1.97
N ALA A 187 1.56 -20.13 -1.77
CA ALA A 187 0.14 -20.42 -2.02
C ALA A 187 -0.84 -19.70 -1.09
N LYS A 188 -0.37 -19.10 -0.01
CA LYS A 188 -1.19 -18.34 0.96
C LYS A 188 -1.16 -16.83 0.71
N ASN A 189 -0.49 -16.36 -0.32
CA ASN A 189 -0.49 -14.94 -0.68
C ASN A 189 -1.70 -14.62 -1.54
N ALA A 190 -2.74 -14.02 -0.94
CA ALA A 190 -3.97 -13.64 -1.64
C ALA A 190 -3.71 -12.60 -2.76
N GLY A 191 -2.76 -11.68 -2.57
CA GLY A 191 -2.40 -10.67 -3.55
C GLY A 191 -1.94 -11.25 -4.89
N ASN A 192 -1.20 -12.35 -4.87
CA ASN A 192 -0.77 -13.02 -6.10
C ASN A 192 -1.95 -13.55 -6.92
N TYR A 193 -2.97 -14.09 -6.29
CA TYR A 193 -4.20 -14.53 -6.98
C TYR A 193 -5.00 -13.34 -7.52
N ILE A 194 -5.15 -12.26 -6.73
CA ILE A 194 -5.85 -11.04 -7.17
C ILE A 194 -5.18 -10.45 -8.40
N ASN A 195 -3.86 -10.35 -8.39
CA ASN A 195 -3.09 -9.79 -9.49
C ASN A 195 -3.08 -10.72 -10.72
N ARG A 196 -3.06 -12.05 -10.54
CA ARG A 196 -3.24 -12.97 -11.66
C ARG A 196 -4.65 -12.90 -12.24
N ALA A 197 -5.66 -12.73 -11.39
CA ALA A 197 -7.04 -12.51 -11.84
C ALA A 197 -7.13 -11.26 -12.71
N LEU A 198 -6.47 -10.16 -12.34
CA LEU A 198 -6.39 -8.95 -13.15
C LEU A 198 -5.73 -9.21 -14.51
N ALA A 199 -4.62 -9.94 -14.55
CA ALA A 199 -3.99 -10.33 -15.80
C ALA A 199 -4.92 -11.16 -16.70
N ARG A 200 -5.63 -12.13 -16.12
CA ARG A 200 -6.61 -12.97 -16.81
C ARG A 200 -7.81 -12.18 -17.30
N PHE A 201 -8.31 -11.24 -16.50
CA PHE A 201 -9.40 -10.35 -16.86
C PHE A 201 -9.07 -9.57 -18.15
N HIS A 202 -7.90 -8.96 -18.22
CA HIS A 202 -7.47 -8.21 -19.40
C HIS A 202 -7.18 -9.09 -20.63
N GLN A 203 -6.97 -10.39 -20.44
CA GLN A 203 -6.88 -11.38 -21.51
C GLN A 203 -8.25 -11.98 -21.88
N ASN A 204 -9.35 -11.43 -21.36
CA ASN A 204 -10.71 -11.91 -21.53
C ASN A 204 -10.96 -13.34 -20.98
N ASN A 205 -10.08 -13.82 -20.09
CA ASN A 205 -10.27 -15.07 -19.35
C ASN A 205 -11.08 -14.80 -18.07
N LEU A 206 -12.36 -14.44 -18.24
CA LEU A 206 -13.23 -14.02 -17.12
C LEU A 206 -13.47 -15.17 -16.12
N ARG A 207 -13.57 -16.42 -16.60
CA ARG A 207 -13.75 -17.59 -15.72
C ARG A 207 -12.52 -17.83 -14.86
N GLY A 208 -11.31 -17.76 -15.43
CA GLY A 208 -10.07 -17.89 -14.68
C GLY A 208 -9.85 -16.76 -13.69
N ALA A 209 -10.24 -15.53 -14.07
CA ALA A 209 -10.20 -14.38 -13.18
C ALA A 209 -11.16 -14.56 -11.96
N MET A 210 -12.40 -15.01 -12.20
CA MET A 210 -13.35 -15.26 -11.13
C MET A 210 -12.84 -16.32 -10.14
N SER A 211 -12.30 -17.43 -10.67
CA SER A 211 -11.73 -18.49 -9.83
C SER A 211 -10.58 -17.98 -8.95
N ASP A 212 -9.71 -17.12 -9.49
CA ASP A 212 -8.61 -16.54 -8.72
C ASP A 212 -9.10 -15.57 -7.63
N TYR A 213 -10.11 -14.74 -7.90
CA TYR A 213 -10.70 -13.90 -6.86
C TYR A 213 -11.35 -14.72 -5.75
N ASP A 214 -12.05 -15.81 -6.10
CA ASP A 214 -12.64 -16.71 -5.09
C ASP A 214 -11.55 -17.35 -4.22
N LEU A 215 -10.47 -17.87 -4.82
CA LEU A 215 -9.33 -18.43 -4.08
C LEU A 215 -8.66 -17.37 -3.19
N ALA A 216 -8.48 -16.15 -3.69
CA ALA A 216 -7.89 -15.06 -2.91
C ALA A 216 -8.72 -14.75 -1.67
N LEU A 217 -10.05 -14.72 -1.80
CA LEU A 217 -10.98 -14.42 -0.70
C LEU A 217 -11.23 -15.62 0.23
N ASP A 218 -10.95 -16.83 -0.22
CA ASP A 218 -10.85 -18.01 0.67
C ASP A 218 -9.60 -17.92 1.57
N ILE A 219 -8.50 -17.36 1.05
CA ILE A 219 -7.24 -17.16 1.81
C ILE A 219 -7.37 -15.97 2.76
N ASP A 220 -7.84 -14.84 2.25
CA ASP A 220 -8.04 -13.60 3.00
C ASP A 220 -9.48 -13.06 2.78
N PRO A 221 -10.44 -13.50 3.61
CA PRO A 221 -11.84 -13.08 3.49
C PRO A 221 -12.07 -11.59 3.70
N ASN A 222 -11.12 -10.88 4.29
CA ASN A 222 -11.23 -9.45 4.57
C ASN A 222 -10.55 -8.57 3.51
N ASN A 223 -10.02 -9.14 2.46
CA ASN A 223 -9.33 -8.38 1.41
C ASN A 223 -10.30 -7.51 0.60
N PHE A 224 -10.34 -6.22 0.91
CA PHE A 224 -11.26 -5.29 0.26
C PHE A 224 -10.96 -5.09 -1.24
N ILE A 225 -9.70 -5.17 -1.67
CA ILE A 225 -9.32 -5.11 -3.10
C ILE A 225 -9.87 -6.32 -3.85
N GLY A 226 -9.76 -7.51 -3.25
CA GLY A 226 -10.33 -8.74 -3.80
C GLY A 226 -11.84 -8.64 -3.98
N HIS A 227 -12.58 -8.18 -2.96
CA HIS A 227 -14.03 -7.95 -3.05
C HIS A 227 -14.37 -6.88 -4.09
N TYR A 228 -13.66 -5.75 -4.10
CA TYR A 228 -13.90 -4.68 -5.06
C TYR A 228 -13.73 -5.17 -6.51
N ASN A 229 -12.62 -5.82 -6.80
CA ASN A 229 -12.32 -6.33 -8.14
C ASN A 229 -13.28 -7.44 -8.56
N ARG A 230 -13.64 -8.37 -7.65
CA ARG A 230 -14.65 -9.41 -7.92
C ARG A 230 -16.01 -8.80 -8.15
N GLY A 231 -16.39 -7.79 -7.39
CA GLY A 231 -17.63 -7.03 -7.59
C GLY A 231 -17.72 -6.43 -8.99
N LEU A 232 -16.63 -5.79 -9.46
CA LEU A 232 -16.57 -5.26 -10.83
C LEU A 232 -16.71 -6.37 -11.88
N LEU A 233 -16.04 -7.51 -11.70
CA LEU A 233 -16.14 -8.64 -12.62
C LEU A 233 -17.55 -9.25 -12.61
N ARG A 234 -18.17 -9.44 -11.44
CA ARG A 234 -19.55 -9.92 -11.30
C ARG A 234 -20.54 -9.00 -12.00
N ALA A 235 -20.39 -7.68 -11.82
CA ALA A 235 -21.19 -6.69 -12.54
C ALA A 235 -21.05 -6.82 -14.08
N GLN A 236 -19.83 -7.04 -14.56
CA GLN A 236 -19.59 -7.19 -16.00
C GLN A 236 -20.23 -8.46 -16.58
N VAL A 237 -20.30 -9.54 -15.82
CA VAL A 237 -20.94 -10.80 -16.29
C VAL A 237 -22.43 -10.88 -15.95
N GLY A 238 -23.03 -9.81 -15.41
CA GLY A 238 -24.47 -9.71 -15.11
C GLY A 238 -24.90 -10.38 -13.81
N ASP A 239 -23.96 -10.66 -12.90
CA ASP A 239 -24.23 -11.21 -11.56
C ASP A 239 -24.40 -10.06 -10.55
N ASP A 240 -25.38 -9.20 -10.82
CA ASP A 240 -25.56 -7.91 -10.16
C ASP A 240 -25.77 -8.04 -8.64
N ASN A 241 -26.56 -9.04 -8.20
CA ASN A 241 -26.87 -9.21 -6.78
C ASN A 241 -25.59 -9.56 -5.97
N ARG A 242 -24.79 -10.51 -6.45
CA ARG A 242 -23.54 -10.86 -5.77
C ARG A 242 -22.48 -9.78 -5.93
N ALA A 243 -22.52 -8.98 -6.98
CA ALA A 243 -21.68 -7.78 -7.11
C ALA A 243 -22.04 -6.74 -6.05
N ILE A 244 -23.34 -6.52 -5.77
CA ILE A 244 -23.79 -5.63 -4.67
C ILE A 244 -23.27 -6.12 -3.33
N GLU A 245 -23.33 -7.44 -3.05
CA GLU A 245 -22.77 -8.01 -1.80
C GLU A 245 -21.27 -7.72 -1.64
N ASP A 246 -20.50 -7.86 -2.72
CA ASP A 246 -19.06 -7.53 -2.69
C ASP A 246 -18.83 -6.03 -2.41
N PHE A 247 -19.59 -5.13 -3.03
CA PHE A 247 -19.48 -3.70 -2.74
C PHE A 247 -19.99 -3.33 -1.35
N ASP A 248 -21.04 -3.99 -0.84
CA ASP A 248 -21.50 -3.82 0.56
C ASP A 248 -20.38 -4.16 1.55
N PHE A 249 -19.64 -5.24 1.29
CA PHE A 249 -18.49 -5.61 2.10
C PHE A 249 -17.40 -4.51 2.08
N VAL A 250 -17.04 -4.03 0.88
CA VAL A 250 -16.04 -2.96 0.74
C VAL A 250 -16.47 -1.71 1.50
N ILE A 251 -17.72 -1.27 1.35
CA ILE A 251 -18.26 -0.07 2.00
C ILE A 251 -18.29 -0.24 3.53
N LYS A 252 -18.56 -1.45 4.01
CA LYS A 252 -18.51 -1.75 5.45
C LYS A 252 -17.10 -1.60 6.02
N MET A 253 -16.09 -2.04 5.28
CA MET A 253 -14.68 -1.97 5.69
C MET A 253 -14.09 -0.58 5.48
N GLU A 254 -14.44 0.06 4.37
CA GLU A 254 -13.99 1.39 3.95
C GLU A 254 -15.19 2.29 3.61
N PRO A 255 -15.84 2.92 4.60
CA PRO A 255 -17.03 3.75 4.36
C PRO A 255 -16.80 4.92 3.40
N ASP A 256 -15.57 5.38 3.29
CA ASP A 256 -15.16 6.49 2.41
C ASP A 256 -14.78 6.04 0.99
N ASN A 257 -14.92 4.75 0.68
CA ASN A 257 -14.67 4.23 -0.67
C ASN A 257 -15.82 4.60 -1.62
N MET A 258 -15.83 5.85 -2.07
CA MET A 258 -16.90 6.37 -2.93
C MET A 258 -17.00 5.69 -4.29
N MET A 259 -15.93 5.06 -4.77
CA MET A 259 -15.99 4.25 -5.99
C MET A 259 -16.87 3.02 -5.78
N ALA A 260 -16.74 2.34 -4.64
CA ALA A 260 -17.59 1.21 -4.28
C ALA A 260 -19.06 1.65 -4.09
N VAL A 261 -19.28 2.79 -3.41
CA VAL A 261 -20.63 3.37 -3.24
C VAL A 261 -21.26 3.68 -4.58
N PHE A 262 -20.52 4.30 -5.50
CA PHE A 262 -21.03 4.62 -6.84
C PHE A 262 -21.37 3.38 -7.67
N ASN A 263 -20.47 2.38 -7.68
CA ASN A 263 -20.71 1.12 -8.38
C ASN A 263 -21.91 0.37 -7.81
N ARG A 264 -22.09 0.35 -6.48
CA ARG A 264 -23.29 -0.21 -5.85
C ARG A 264 -24.56 0.53 -6.32
N GLY A 265 -24.52 1.85 -6.37
CA GLY A 265 -25.61 2.67 -6.86
C GLY A 265 -26.00 2.33 -8.31
N LEU A 266 -25.01 2.12 -9.20
CA LEU A 266 -25.27 1.71 -10.58
C LEU A 266 -25.99 0.35 -10.63
N LEU A 267 -25.54 -0.62 -9.85
CA LEU A 267 -26.14 -1.95 -9.79
C LEU A 267 -27.55 -1.92 -9.17
N ARG A 268 -27.76 -1.14 -8.11
CA ARG A 268 -29.08 -0.94 -7.51
C ARG A 268 -30.07 -0.35 -8.53
N ALA A 269 -29.63 0.65 -9.31
CA ALA A 269 -30.46 1.21 -10.38
C ALA A 269 -30.78 0.16 -11.46
N GLN A 270 -29.80 -0.67 -11.84
CA GLN A 270 -29.96 -1.74 -12.81
C GLN A 270 -30.93 -2.83 -12.33
N THR A 271 -30.90 -3.18 -11.04
CA THR A 271 -31.79 -4.17 -10.42
C THR A 271 -33.14 -3.60 -9.97
N GLY A 272 -33.39 -2.29 -10.20
CA GLY A 272 -34.68 -1.63 -9.91
C GLY A 272 -34.79 -1.00 -8.52
N ASP A 273 -33.75 -1.08 -7.67
CA ASP A 273 -33.68 -0.35 -6.40
C ASP A 273 -33.26 1.11 -6.64
N TYR A 274 -34.15 1.87 -7.30
CA TYR A 274 -33.88 3.28 -7.60
C TYR A 274 -33.73 4.16 -6.36
N ARG A 275 -34.40 3.83 -5.25
CA ARG A 275 -34.29 4.60 -4.00
C ARG A 275 -32.93 4.40 -3.37
N GLY A 276 -32.45 3.18 -3.28
CA GLY A 276 -31.10 2.87 -2.81
C GLY A 276 -30.02 3.48 -3.70
N ALA A 277 -30.22 3.43 -5.03
CA ALA A 277 -29.31 4.08 -5.99
C ALA A 277 -29.23 5.62 -5.77
N ILE A 278 -30.35 6.29 -5.56
CA ILE A 278 -30.39 7.74 -5.28
C ILE A 278 -29.62 8.07 -3.99
N GLN A 279 -29.73 7.23 -2.94
CA GLN A 279 -28.97 7.41 -1.71
C GLN A 279 -27.47 7.30 -1.96
N ASP A 280 -27.03 6.25 -2.66
CA ASP A 280 -25.62 6.04 -2.98
C ASP A 280 -25.06 7.20 -3.83
N TYR A 281 -25.76 7.63 -4.89
CA TYR A 281 -25.34 8.77 -5.70
C TYR A 281 -25.31 10.08 -4.89
N THR A 282 -26.24 10.28 -3.97
CA THR A 282 -26.26 11.44 -3.10
C THR A 282 -25.06 11.47 -2.18
N THR A 283 -24.68 10.34 -1.59
CA THR A 283 -23.48 10.21 -0.78
C THR A 283 -22.23 10.60 -1.58
N VAL A 284 -22.11 10.07 -2.79
CA VAL A 284 -20.95 10.36 -3.67
C VAL A 284 -20.86 11.83 -4.03
N ILE A 285 -21.94 12.47 -4.48
CA ILE A 285 -21.91 13.87 -4.91
C ILE A 285 -21.80 14.86 -3.75
N ASN A 286 -22.17 14.49 -2.53
CA ASN A 286 -21.92 15.29 -1.35
C ASN A 286 -20.42 15.37 -1.04
N GLN A 287 -19.70 14.27 -1.24
CA GLN A 287 -18.25 14.22 -1.05
C GLN A 287 -17.49 14.77 -2.28
N TYR A 288 -18.01 14.51 -3.49
CA TYR A 288 -17.43 14.96 -4.77
C TYR A 288 -18.41 15.77 -5.60
N PRO A 289 -18.65 17.06 -5.26
CA PRO A 289 -19.67 17.90 -5.90
C PRO A 289 -19.44 18.20 -7.38
N ASN A 290 -18.25 17.92 -7.90
CA ASN A 290 -17.91 18.10 -9.31
C ASN A 290 -17.92 16.79 -10.11
N PHE A 291 -18.31 15.67 -9.50
CA PHE A 291 -18.46 14.40 -10.17
C PHE A 291 -19.81 14.33 -10.94
N LEU A 292 -19.81 14.83 -12.16
CA LEU A 292 -21.03 15.01 -12.98
C LEU A 292 -21.76 13.70 -13.27
N ALA A 293 -21.03 12.56 -13.38
CA ALA A 293 -21.65 11.27 -13.58
C ALA A 293 -22.61 10.89 -12.44
N GLY A 294 -22.31 11.30 -11.19
CA GLY A 294 -23.19 11.08 -10.06
C GLY A 294 -24.52 11.80 -10.20
N TYR A 295 -24.52 13.06 -10.64
CA TYR A 295 -25.76 13.82 -10.91
C TYR A 295 -26.56 13.21 -12.06
N TYR A 296 -25.88 12.84 -13.15
CA TYR A 296 -26.55 12.23 -14.29
C TYR A 296 -27.25 10.92 -13.88
N GLN A 297 -26.55 10.03 -13.20
CA GLN A 297 -27.14 8.76 -12.78
C GLN A 297 -28.27 8.96 -11.75
N ARG A 298 -28.13 9.95 -10.85
CA ARG A 298 -29.17 10.27 -9.89
C ARG A 298 -30.42 10.84 -10.60
N SER A 299 -30.27 11.67 -11.62
CA SER A 299 -31.40 12.21 -12.39
C SER A 299 -32.19 11.09 -13.05
N GLU A 300 -31.50 10.13 -13.68
CA GLU A 300 -32.13 8.95 -14.29
C GLU A 300 -32.91 8.12 -13.26
N ALA A 301 -32.34 7.84 -12.11
CA ALA A 301 -32.98 7.10 -11.03
C ALA A 301 -34.21 7.87 -10.46
N ARG A 302 -34.13 9.20 -10.32
CA ARG A 302 -35.22 10.07 -9.89
C ARG A 302 -36.38 10.06 -10.87
N ARG A 303 -36.11 10.07 -12.18
CA ARG A 303 -37.16 9.92 -13.22
C ARG A 303 -37.92 8.61 -13.07
N LYS A 304 -37.22 7.51 -12.76
CA LYS A 304 -37.84 6.20 -12.56
C LYS A 304 -38.80 6.14 -11.37
N ILE A 305 -38.58 6.92 -10.34
CA ILE A 305 -39.49 7.01 -9.18
C ILE A 305 -40.49 8.17 -9.26
N GLY A 306 -40.50 8.94 -10.36
CA GLY A 306 -41.43 10.04 -10.60
C GLY A 306 -41.03 11.39 -9.99
N ASP A 307 -39.82 11.51 -9.40
CA ASP A 307 -39.25 12.76 -8.91
C ASP A 307 -38.71 13.62 -10.07
N LYS A 308 -39.64 14.21 -10.84
CA LYS A 308 -39.32 15.02 -12.02
C LYS A 308 -38.52 16.27 -11.63
N LYS A 309 -38.91 16.95 -10.54
CA LYS A 309 -38.27 18.19 -10.08
C LYS A 309 -36.83 17.95 -9.65
N GLY A 310 -36.57 16.90 -8.89
CA GLY A 310 -35.21 16.53 -8.49
C GLY A 310 -34.35 16.13 -9.68
N ALA A 311 -34.92 15.41 -10.66
CA ALA A 311 -34.22 15.02 -11.89
C ALA A 311 -33.78 16.26 -12.70
N GLU A 312 -34.69 17.20 -12.93
CA GLU A 312 -34.40 18.46 -13.66
C GLU A 312 -33.31 19.30 -12.98
N GLN A 313 -33.27 19.33 -11.65
CA GLN A 313 -32.20 20.01 -10.90
C GLN A 313 -30.82 19.38 -11.16
N ASP A 314 -30.74 18.06 -11.13
CA ASP A 314 -29.49 17.32 -11.41
C ASP A 314 -29.03 17.53 -12.86
N GLU A 315 -29.96 17.45 -13.82
CA GLU A 315 -29.70 17.69 -15.24
C GLU A 315 -29.21 19.10 -15.52
N PHE A 316 -29.84 20.11 -14.87
CA PHE A 316 -29.39 21.49 -14.97
C PHE A 316 -27.95 21.65 -14.49
N LYS A 317 -27.55 20.95 -13.41
CA LYS A 317 -26.17 20.96 -12.92
C LYS A 317 -25.20 20.40 -13.96
N VAL A 318 -25.55 19.29 -14.61
CA VAL A 318 -24.74 18.68 -15.67
C VAL A 318 -24.64 19.58 -16.89
N MET A 319 -25.77 20.11 -17.37
CA MET A 319 -25.83 20.99 -18.53
C MET A 319 -25.03 22.28 -18.31
N LYS A 320 -25.19 22.92 -17.14
CA LYS A 320 -24.42 24.14 -16.78
C LYS A 320 -22.93 23.87 -16.85
N ALA A 321 -22.45 22.78 -16.25
CA ALA A 321 -21.04 22.42 -16.27
C ALA A 321 -20.50 22.18 -17.69
N GLN A 322 -21.32 21.61 -18.60
CA GLN A 322 -20.97 21.43 -20.00
C GLN A 322 -20.86 22.77 -20.77
N ILE A 323 -21.82 23.69 -20.55
CA ILE A 323 -21.80 25.03 -21.14
C ILE A 323 -20.57 25.83 -20.63
N ASP A 324 -20.33 25.83 -19.34
CA ASP A 324 -19.18 26.50 -18.73
C ASP A 324 -17.85 25.99 -19.35
N LYS A 325 -17.74 24.68 -19.56
CA LYS A 325 -16.59 24.07 -20.23
C LYS A 325 -16.43 24.50 -21.69
N GLN A 326 -17.56 24.59 -22.45
CA GLN A 326 -17.53 25.03 -23.86
C GLN A 326 -17.16 26.51 -23.98
N ASN A 327 -17.60 27.34 -23.02
CA ASN A 327 -17.30 28.79 -23.01
C ASN A 327 -15.91 29.09 -22.45
N GLY A 328 -15.07 28.11 -22.17
CA GLY A 328 -13.73 28.30 -21.63
C GLY A 328 -13.70 28.85 -20.19
N VAL A 329 -14.86 28.86 -19.51
CA VAL A 329 -14.96 29.27 -18.10
C VAL A 329 -14.21 28.22 -17.27
N THR A 330 -13.02 28.58 -16.81
CA THR A 330 -12.27 27.71 -15.89
C THR A 330 -12.84 27.86 -14.48
N ASN A 331 -12.71 26.82 -13.66
CA ASN A 331 -13.13 26.88 -12.25
C ASN A 331 -12.50 28.04 -11.45
N LYS A 332 -11.49 28.72 -12.00
CA LYS A 332 -10.92 29.95 -11.42
C LYS A 332 -11.88 31.13 -11.49
N ASP A 333 -12.68 31.23 -12.55
CA ASP A 333 -13.61 32.35 -12.76
C ASP A 333 -14.84 32.21 -11.86
N VAL A 334 -15.22 30.98 -11.50
CA VAL A 334 -16.32 30.68 -10.56
C VAL A 334 -15.89 30.89 -9.11
N ALA A 335 -14.62 30.65 -8.79
CA ALA A 335 -14.05 30.84 -7.45
C ALA A 335 -13.94 32.32 -7.09
N GLN A 336 -13.57 33.21 -8.04
CA GLN A 336 -13.47 34.66 -7.77
C GLN A 336 -14.77 35.33 -7.38
N ASN A 337 -15.92 34.70 -7.69
CA ASN A 337 -17.24 35.22 -7.24
C ASN A 337 -17.71 34.65 -5.88
N LYS A 338 -16.95 33.75 -5.25
CA LYS A 338 -17.22 33.17 -3.93
C LYS A 338 -16.19 33.48 -2.86
N ASP A 339 -15.05 34.06 -3.21
CA ASP A 339 -13.99 34.36 -2.26
C ASP A 339 -14.20 35.66 -1.53
N LYS A 340 -15.04 35.58 -0.51
CA LYS A 340 -14.89 36.39 0.69
C LYS A 340 -14.94 35.58 1.99
N GLU A 341 -14.82 34.26 1.92
CA GLU A 341 -14.71 33.43 3.12
C GLU A 341 -13.80 32.20 2.88
N ASN A 342 -12.67 32.20 3.57
CA ASN A 342 -11.79 31.08 3.97
C ASN A 342 -10.70 30.57 3.02
N ASP A 343 -9.48 30.84 3.45
CA ASP A 343 -8.19 30.25 3.11
C ASP A 343 -8.17 28.70 3.13
N GLU A 344 -8.23 28.06 1.94
CA GLU A 344 -7.90 26.63 1.78
C GLU A 344 -7.29 26.32 0.40
N GLU A 345 -6.13 26.91 0.05
CA GLU A 345 -5.41 26.56 -1.20
C GLU A 345 -4.94 25.07 -1.25
N GLY A 346 -4.71 24.45 -0.11
CA GLY A 346 -4.31 23.05 -0.02
C GLY A 346 -5.48 22.08 -0.29
N GLY A 347 -6.67 22.36 0.26
CA GLY A 347 -7.84 21.51 0.14
C GLY A 347 -8.42 21.43 -1.27
N GLU A 348 -8.37 22.51 -2.04
CA GLU A 348 -8.93 22.55 -3.41
C GLU A 348 -8.11 21.73 -4.43
N LYS A 349 -6.77 21.75 -4.33
CA LYS A 349 -5.89 20.92 -5.19
C LYS A 349 -6.06 19.42 -4.90
N THR A 350 -6.19 19.05 -3.63
CA THR A 350 -6.43 17.66 -3.19
C THR A 350 -7.82 17.20 -3.65
N ARG A 351 -8.84 18.04 -3.54
CA ARG A 351 -10.20 17.75 -3.97
C ARG A 351 -10.31 17.56 -5.48
N LYS A 352 -9.67 18.40 -6.31
CA LYS A 352 -9.62 18.26 -7.77
C LYS A 352 -8.94 16.96 -8.20
N LYS A 353 -7.93 16.51 -7.47
CA LYS A 353 -7.24 15.23 -7.71
C LYS A 353 -8.16 14.06 -7.36
N SER A 354 -8.90 14.15 -6.26
CA SER A 354 -9.86 13.14 -5.81
C SER A 354 -11.05 13.03 -6.76
N ASP A 355 -11.61 14.16 -7.24
CA ASP A 355 -12.69 14.19 -8.23
C ASP A 355 -12.28 13.51 -9.55
N LYS A 356 -11.03 13.69 -9.98
CA LYS A 356 -10.48 12.98 -11.15
C LYS A 356 -10.38 11.48 -10.92
N ASN A 357 -10.04 11.05 -9.71
CA ASN A 357 -9.94 9.64 -9.38
C ASN A 357 -11.29 8.93 -9.44
N MET A 358 -12.40 9.63 -9.11
CA MET A 358 -13.74 9.06 -9.22
C MET A 358 -14.10 8.57 -10.64
N ASN A 359 -13.48 9.13 -11.67
CA ASN A 359 -13.70 8.66 -13.05
C ASN A 359 -13.12 7.24 -13.29
N ASN A 360 -12.31 6.73 -12.37
CA ASN A 360 -11.74 5.39 -12.43
C ASN A 360 -12.59 4.32 -11.71
N TYR A 361 -13.85 4.62 -11.36
CA TYR A 361 -14.71 3.71 -10.57
C TYR A 361 -14.90 2.30 -11.18
N ARG A 362 -14.65 2.13 -12.48
CA ARG A 362 -14.68 0.83 -13.18
C ARG A 362 -13.31 0.18 -13.30
N LYS A 363 -12.25 0.82 -12.82
CA LYS A 363 -10.90 0.29 -12.97
C LYS A 363 -10.63 -0.77 -11.91
N ILE A 364 -10.23 -1.95 -12.33
CA ILE A 364 -9.74 -3.01 -11.46
C ILE A 364 -8.40 -2.57 -10.85
N VAL A 365 -8.21 -2.83 -9.57
CA VAL A 365 -7.08 -2.36 -8.77
C VAL A 365 -6.05 -3.48 -8.61
N ILE A 366 -4.77 -3.14 -8.75
CA ILE A 366 -3.65 -4.02 -8.43
C ILE A 366 -3.56 -4.14 -6.91
N ALA A 367 -3.49 -5.38 -6.39
CA ALA A 367 -3.19 -5.61 -5.00
C ALA A 367 -1.69 -5.38 -4.78
N ASP A 368 -1.35 -4.46 -3.89
CA ASP A 368 0.02 -4.16 -3.49
C ASP A 368 0.21 -4.70 -2.07
N ASP A 369 1.13 -5.65 -1.90
CA ASP A 369 1.44 -6.25 -0.60
C ASP A 369 2.24 -5.29 0.32
N SER A 370 2.52 -4.07 -0.13
CA SER A 370 3.30 -3.08 0.63
C SER A 370 2.53 -2.42 1.79
N GLU A 371 1.23 -2.70 1.95
CA GLU A 371 0.39 -2.16 3.04
C GLU A 371 0.05 -3.21 4.12
N ALA A 372 0.69 -4.38 4.13
CA ALA A 372 0.49 -5.42 5.16
C ALA A 372 1.56 -5.37 6.26
#